data_e9a0be0176c31e881501c1045f0c6fc4
#
_entry.id   e9a0be0176c31e881501c1045f0c6fc4
#
_cell.length_a   1.000
_cell.length_b   1.000
_cell.length_c   1.000
_cell.angle_alpha   90.00
_cell.angle_beta   90.00
_cell.angle_gamma   90.00
#
_symmetry.space_group_name_H-M   'P 1'
#
loop_
_entity.id
_entity.type
_entity.pdbx_description
1 polymer ?
#
loop_
_entity_poly.entity_id
_entity_poly.type
_entity_poly.pdbx_seq_one_letter_code
_entity_poly.pdbx_strand_id
1 'polypeptide(L)'
;KVGGEANQYGPLLELLGWDQMESLIFLTTGPLYHSGPSGFALRSQLVGATVVTQYAFDPEDWLRLVSTHAVSATFSAPTPIRRVTSLPEEIKEKYDVSSLRSLIANAAPWTMKLKRAYLEDFREDSLWEVYGSTELSVCTVLAPEDQLRKPGSCGVPAPGVEIQLIDESGKLISEPGVAGELYARSSALFETYYKSHDQYLEDHRGGYQTVGDIAYIDEEGYYFICDRKKDMIISGGVNVYPAEIENVLDEYPLVEEVAVIGVADDDWGEAVCAVVVAKKEFSSDDLLSFARSHLSGPKIPKHVYVIDELPKTGSGKVLKRDLRTYVDARK
;
A
#
# COMPACT_ATOMS: atom_id res chain seq x y z
N LYS A 1 23.39 -8.04 -9.17
CA LYS A 1 24.51 -8.84 -8.64
C LYS A 1 24.46 -10.24 -9.22
N VAL A 2 25.42 -10.61 -10.06
CA VAL A 2 25.71 -12.00 -10.36
C VAL A 2 26.44 -12.57 -9.14
N GLY A 3 25.78 -13.44 -8.35
CA GLY A 3 26.35 -14.06 -7.16
C GLY A 3 25.92 -13.48 -5.81
N GLY A 4 24.99 -12.55 -5.77
CA GLY A 4 24.27 -12.20 -4.53
C GLY A 4 23.36 -13.38 -4.16
N GLU A 5 23.51 -13.84 -2.97
CA GLU A 5 22.90 -15.05 -2.42
C GLU A 5 21.41 -15.16 -2.78
N ALA A 6 21.04 -16.11 -3.64
CA ALA A 6 19.64 -16.48 -3.91
C ALA A 6 18.90 -16.80 -2.60
N ASN A 7 19.65 -17.13 -1.55
CA ASN A 7 19.17 -17.45 -0.22
C ASN A 7 18.57 -16.27 0.56
N GLN A 8 18.83 -15.01 0.19
CA GLN A 8 18.26 -13.85 0.93
C GLN A 8 16.72 -13.76 0.86
N TYR A 9 16.09 -14.39 -0.15
CA TYR A 9 14.64 -14.40 -0.32
C TYR A 9 13.99 -15.70 0.14
N GLY A 10 14.78 -16.74 0.45
CA GLY A 10 14.29 -18.04 0.90
C GLY A 10 13.29 -17.93 2.04
N PRO A 11 13.63 -17.25 3.16
CA PRO A 11 12.73 -17.13 4.31
C PRO A 11 11.40 -16.41 3.99
N LEU A 12 11.39 -15.45 3.07
CA LEU A 12 10.14 -14.83 2.63
C LEU A 12 9.30 -15.80 1.79
N LEU A 13 9.92 -16.58 0.89
CA LEU A 13 9.22 -17.56 0.06
C LEU A 13 8.65 -18.71 0.91
N GLU A 14 9.37 -19.13 1.94
CA GLU A 14 8.89 -20.09 2.95
C GLU A 14 7.68 -19.52 3.72
N LEU A 15 7.76 -18.27 4.18
CA LEU A 15 6.64 -17.60 4.86
C LEU A 15 5.39 -17.55 3.99
N LEU A 16 5.54 -17.27 2.68
CA LEU A 16 4.45 -17.24 1.70
C LEU A 16 4.00 -18.65 1.27
N GLY A 17 4.68 -19.71 1.73
CA GLY A 17 4.41 -21.10 1.36
C GLY A 17 4.71 -21.44 -0.10
N TRP A 18 5.48 -20.60 -0.80
CA TRP A 18 5.73 -20.76 -2.23
C TRP A 18 6.69 -21.90 -2.54
N ASP A 19 7.63 -22.18 -1.66
CA ASP A 19 8.58 -23.31 -1.74
C ASP A 19 7.92 -24.68 -1.60
N GLN A 20 6.72 -24.74 -0.98
CA GLN A 20 5.97 -25.96 -0.74
C GLN A 20 4.88 -26.22 -1.79
N MET A 21 4.65 -25.29 -2.72
CA MET A 21 3.70 -25.47 -3.81
C MET A 21 4.29 -26.41 -4.87
N GLU A 22 3.63 -27.54 -5.12
CA GLU A 22 4.07 -28.56 -6.10
C GLU A 22 4.19 -27.96 -7.52
N SER A 23 3.35 -26.97 -7.83
CA SER A 23 3.39 -26.21 -9.08
C SER A 23 2.94 -24.78 -8.81
N LEU A 24 3.90 -23.87 -8.65
CA LEU A 24 3.61 -22.43 -8.52
C LEU A 24 3.36 -21.82 -9.90
N ILE A 25 2.18 -21.24 -10.11
CA ILE A 25 1.86 -20.44 -11.30
C ILE A 25 1.57 -19.02 -10.86
N PHE A 26 2.43 -18.11 -11.29
CA PHE A 26 2.38 -16.70 -10.89
C PHE A 26 1.81 -15.85 -12.02
N LEU A 27 0.74 -15.09 -11.74
CA LEU A 27 0.18 -14.11 -12.67
C LEU A 27 0.73 -12.72 -12.36
N THR A 28 1.34 -12.07 -13.35
CA THR A 28 1.74 -10.67 -13.27
C THR A 28 0.92 -9.81 -14.22
N THR A 29 0.36 -8.73 -13.69
CA THR A 29 -0.54 -7.81 -14.40
C THR A 29 -0.04 -6.38 -14.40
N GLY A 30 0.89 -6.07 -13.50
CA GLY A 30 1.50 -4.76 -13.40
C GLY A 30 2.68 -4.59 -14.36
N PRO A 31 3.10 -3.33 -14.60
CA PRO A 31 4.21 -3.05 -15.50
C PRO A 31 5.53 -3.62 -14.95
N LEU A 32 6.24 -4.39 -15.76
CA LEU A 32 7.48 -5.07 -15.35
C LEU A 32 8.68 -4.12 -15.16
N TYR A 33 8.56 -2.85 -15.48
CA TYR A 33 9.55 -1.84 -15.08
C TYR A 33 9.40 -1.41 -13.60
N HIS A 34 8.30 -1.76 -12.95
CA HIS A 34 8.07 -1.49 -11.54
C HIS A 34 8.56 -2.66 -10.67
N SER A 35 9.27 -2.36 -9.57
CA SER A 35 9.92 -3.35 -8.71
C SER A 35 8.96 -4.35 -8.04
N GLY A 36 7.73 -3.98 -7.75
CA GLY A 36 6.73 -4.87 -7.19
C GLY A 36 6.39 -6.02 -8.13
N PRO A 37 5.72 -5.77 -9.27
CA PRO A 37 5.36 -6.81 -10.23
C PRO A 37 6.55 -7.63 -10.73
N SER A 38 7.64 -6.96 -11.14
CA SER A 38 8.84 -7.65 -11.64
C SER A 38 9.56 -8.43 -10.55
N GLY A 39 9.67 -7.86 -9.36
CA GLY A 39 10.38 -8.48 -8.24
C GLY A 39 9.68 -9.75 -7.75
N PHE A 40 8.36 -9.77 -7.63
CA PHE A 40 7.63 -10.97 -7.24
C PHE A 40 7.58 -12.01 -8.36
N ALA A 41 7.48 -11.60 -9.64
CA ALA A 41 7.61 -12.53 -10.77
C ALA A 41 8.99 -13.21 -10.79
N LEU A 42 10.08 -12.46 -10.60
CA LEU A 42 11.43 -13.02 -10.53
C LEU A 42 11.63 -13.93 -9.31
N ARG A 43 11.10 -13.54 -8.13
CA ARG A 43 11.16 -14.37 -6.92
C ARG A 43 10.40 -15.69 -7.08
N SER A 44 9.23 -15.67 -7.74
CA SER A 44 8.50 -16.89 -8.02
C SER A 44 9.31 -17.88 -8.89
N GLN A 45 10.11 -17.37 -9.82
CA GLN A 45 10.98 -18.20 -10.65
C GLN A 45 12.15 -18.85 -9.87
N LEU A 46 12.53 -18.31 -8.70
CA LEU A 46 13.54 -18.94 -7.83
C LEU A 46 13.06 -20.31 -7.28
N VAL A 47 11.75 -20.50 -7.17
CA VAL A 47 11.13 -21.78 -6.78
C VAL A 47 10.56 -22.55 -7.96
N GLY A 48 10.93 -22.19 -9.19
CA GLY A 48 10.56 -22.90 -10.41
C GLY A 48 9.17 -22.59 -10.96
N ALA A 49 8.59 -21.44 -10.60
CA ALA A 49 7.26 -21.05 -11.05
C ALA A 49 7.16 -20.84 -12.57
N THR A 50 5.99 -21.13 -13.13
CA THR A 50 5.55 -20.61 -14.42
C THR A 50 5.00 -19.20 -14.23
N VAL A 51 5.45 -18.24 -15.04
CA VAL A 51 4.94 -16.86 -15.02
C VAL A 51 3.98 -16.63 -16.17
N VAL A 52 2.74 -16.30 -15.85
CA VAL A 52 1.71 -15.85 -16.79
C VAL A 52 1.70 -14.32 -16.80
N THR A 53 1.71 -13.71 -17.98
CA THR A 53 1.73 -12.25 -18.13
C THR A 53 0.46 -11.77 -18.79
N GLN A 54 -0.27 -10.87 -18.13
CA GLN A 54 -1.37 -10.13 -18.75
C GLN A 54 -0.81 -8.89 -19.46
N TYR A 55 -1.07 -8.72 -20.74
CA TYR A 55 -0.50 -7.63 -21.55
C TYR A 55 -1.00 -6.25 -21.11
N ALA A 56 -2.30 -6.14 -20.85
CA ALA A 56 -2.95 -4.95 -20.31
C ALA A 56 -4.01 -5.42 -19.31
N PHE A 57 -4.14 -4.70 -18.18
CA PHE A 57 -5.08 -5.12 -17.16
C PHE A 57 -6.53 -4.97 -17.64
N ASP A 58 -7.23 -6.10 -17.68
CA ASP A 58 -8.68 -6.20 -17.81
C ASP A 58 -9.19 -7.12 -16.70
N PRO A 59 -10.23 -6.75 -15.93
CA PRO A 59 -10.65 -7.50 -14.75
C PRO A 59 -11.31 -8.85 -15.08
N GLU A 60 -12.08 -8.96 -16.17
CA GLU A 60 -12.65 -10.25 -16.57
C GLU A 60 -11.58 -11.18 -17.16
N ASP A 61 -10.65 -10.64 -17.97
CA ASP A 61 -9.51 -11.40 -18.48
C ASP A 61 -8.58 -11.88 -17.35
N TRP A 62 -8.44 -11.09 -16.27
CA TRP A 62 -7.70 -11.51 -15.09
C TRP A 62 -8.32 -12.77 -14.46
N LEU A 63 -9.65 -12.81 -14.24
CA LEU A 63 -10.36 -13.98 -13.74
C LEU A 63 -10.21 -15.17 -14.69
N ARG A 64 -10.33 -14.94 -16.00
CA ARG A 64 -10.12 -15.96 -17.03
C ARG A 64 -8.72 -16.55 -16.96
N LEU A 65 -7.69 -15.74 -16.82
CA LEU A 65 -6.30 -16.21 -16.71
C LEU A 65 -6.09 -17.01 -15.42
N VAL A 66 -6.63 -16.56 -14.29
CA VAL A 66 -6.59 -17.30 -13.01
C VAL A 66 -7.20 -18.68 -13.19
N SER A 67 -8.40 -18.76 -13.74
CA SER A 67 -9.12 -20.02 -13.98
C SER A 67 -8.40 -20.91 -14.98
N THR A 68 -8.04 -20.37 -16.17
CA THR A 68 -7.47 -21.15 -17.27
C THR A 68 -6.12 -21.79 -16.94
N HIS A 69 -5.30 -21.06 -16.19
CA HIS A 69 -3.94 -21.50 -15.88
C HIS A 69 -3.80 -22.04 -14.45
N ALA A 70 -4.90 -22.14 -13.69
CA ALA A 70 -4.88 -22.52 -12.28
C ALA A 70 -3.83 -21.68 -11.49
N VAL A 71 -3.87 -20.35 -11.65
CA VAL A 71 -2.91 -19.44 -11.02
C VAL A 71 -2.99 -19.59 -9.51
N SER A 72 -1.84 -19.82 -8.90
CA SER A 72 -1.73 -20.00 -7.44
C SER A 72 -1.23 -18.75 -6.70
N ALA A 73 -0.52 -17.85 -7.40
CA ALA A 73 -0.02 -16.62 -6.79
C ALA A 73 -0.09 -15.42 -7.75
N THR A 74 -0.25 -14.23 -7.19
CA THR A 74 -0.22 -12.97 -7.94
C THR A 74 0.23 -11.80 -7.07
N PHE A 75 0.66 -10.71 -7.68
CA PHE A 75 0.92 -9.42 -7.05
C PHE A 75 -0.06 -8.39 -7.57
N SER A 76 -0.65 -7.58 -6.69
CA SER A 76 -1.56 -6.53 -7.12
C SER A 76 -1.53 -5.29 -6.24
N ALA A 77 -1.69 -4.14 -6.90
CA ALA A 77 -2.11 -2.89 -6.26
C ALA A 77 -3.63 -2.93 -5.95
N PRO A 78 -4.16 -2.01 -5.13
CA PRO A 78 -5.59 -1.97 -4.78
C PRO A 78 -6.52 -1.82 -5.99
N THR A 79 -6.21 -0.91 -6.91
CA THR A 79 -7.09 -0.54 -8.04
C THR A 79 -7.47 -1.72 -8.94
N PRO A 80 -6.55 -2.59 -9.40
CA PRO A 80 -6.90 -3.78 -10.17
C PRO A 80 -7.91 -4.68 -9.44
N ILE A 81 -7.66 -4.98 -8.16
CA ILE A 81 -8.53 -5.88 -7.40
C ILE A 81 -9.89 -5.24 -7.11
N ARG A 82 -9.95 -3.92 -6.85
CA ARG A 82 -11.23 -3.20 -6.75
C ARG A 82 -12.06 -3.38 -8.01
N ARG A 83 -11.45 -3.32 -9.19
CA ARG A 83 -12.15 -3.56 -10.47
C ARG A 83 -12.61 -5.00 -10.63
N VAL A 84 -11.83 -5.99 -10.17
CA VAL A 84 -12.22 -7.40 -10.18
C VAL A 84 -13.40 -7.64 -9.25
N THR A 85 -13.32 -7.21 -7.98
CA THR A 85 -14.40 -7.41 -6.99
C THR A 85 -15.67 -6.63 -7.33
N SER A 86 -15.57 -5.58 -8.15
CA SER A 86 -16.73 -4.80 -8.63
C SER A 86 -17.40 -5.38 -9.87
N LEU A 87 -16.90 -6.49 -10.43
CA LEU A 87 -17.56 -7.15 -11.55
C LEU A 87 -18.93 -7.73 -11.12
N PRO A 88 -19.93 -7.76 -12.03
CA PRO A 88 -21.19 -8.45 -11.76
C PRO A 88 -20.96 -9.92 -11.35
N GLU A 89 -21.79 -10.41 -10.42
CA GLU A 89 -21.70 -11.78 -9.93
C GLU A 89 -21.75 -12.82 -11.06
N GLU A 90 -22.63 -12.60 -12.04
CA GLU A 90 -22.78 -13.43 -13.25
C GLU A 90 -21.48 -13.56 -14.06
N ILE A 91 -20.57 -12.60 -13.95
CA ILE A 91 -19.25 -12.64 -14.59
C ILE A 91 -18.28 -13.43 -13.71
N LYS A 92 -18.25 -13.15 -12.40
CA LYS A 92 -17.35 -13.81 -11.45
C LYS A 92 -17.59 -15.32 -11.40
N GLU A 93 -18.85 -15.74 -11.36
CA GLU A 93 -19.25 -17.15 -11.31
C GLU A 93 -18.83 -18.00 -12.53
N LYS A 94 -18.43 -17.36 -13.65
CA LYS A 94 -17.93 -18.09 -14.83
C LYS A 94 -16.55 -18.70 -14.63
N TYR A 95 -15.78 -18.21 -13.63
CA TYR A 95 -14.37 -18.52 -13.48
C TYR A 95 -14.08 -19.17 -12.14
N ASP A 96 -13.41 -20.32 -12.16
CA ASP A 96 -12.91 -20.95 -10.94
C ASP A 96 -11.60 -20.29 -10.50
N VAL A 97 -11.65 -19.58 -9.39
CA VAL A 97 -10.49 -18.88 -8.79
C VAL A 97 -9.96 -19.60 -7.55
N SER A 98 -10.42 -20.80 -7.25
CA SER A 98 -10.06 -21.57 -6.04
C SER A 98 -8.58 -21.95 -5.97
N SER A 99 -7.88 -21.92 -7.10
CA SER A 99 -6.44 -22.17 -7.19
C SER A 99 -5.60 -21.03 -6.59
N LEU A 100 -6.13 -19.79 -6.47
CA LEU A 100 -5.40 -18.65 -5.98
C LEU A 100 -5.19 -18.74 -4.45
N ARG A 101 -3.96 -19.00 -4.04
CA ARG A 101 -3.56 -19.20 -2.64
C ARG A 101 -2.74 -18.05 -2.06
N SER A 102 -2.21 -17.16 -2.90
CA SER A 102 -1.35 -16.09 -2.47
C SER A 102 -1.51 -14.86 -3.35
N LEU A 103 -2.30 -13.88 -2.90
CA LEU A 103 -2.31 -12.54 -3.47
C LEU A 103 -1.45 -11.63 -2.60
N ILE A 104 -0.39 -11.10 -3.19
CA ILE A 104 0.51 -10.14 -2.54
C ILE A 104 -0.03 -8.74 -2.78
N ALA A 105 -0.64 -8.17 -1.77
CA ALA A 105 -1.16 -6.82 -1.74
C ALA A 105 -0.04 -5.81 -1.43
N ASN A 106 0.16 -4.81 -2.28
CA ASN A 106 1.20 -3.78 -2.12
C ASN A 106 0.90 -2.55 -2.97
N ALA A 107 1.90 -1.70 -3.16
CA ALA A 107 1.95 -0.46 -3.95
C ALA A 107 1.17 0.72 -3.34
N ALA A 108 0.12 0.50 -2.60
CA ALA A 108 -0.63 1.49 -1.84
C ALA A 108 -1.37 0.79 -0.68
N PRO A 109 -1.83 1.52 0.34
CA PRO A 109 -2.63 0.93 1.42
C PRO A 109 -3.91 0.26 0.88
N TRP A 110 -4.22 -0.93 1.40
CA TRP A 110 -5.48 -1.62 1.12
C TRP A 110 -6.50 -1.24 2.18
N THR A 111 -7.59 -0.60 1.76
CA THR A 111 -8.67 -0.22 2.67
C THR A 111 -9.40 -1.45 3.21
N MET A 112 -9.98 -1.35 4.40
CA MET A 112 -10.76 -2.45 5.00
C MET A 112 -11.93 -2.86 4.12
N LYS A 113 -12.55 -1.90 3.43
CA LYS A 113 -13.61 -2.14 2.45
C LYS A 113 -13.14 -3.05 1.30
N LEU A 114 -11.95 -2.77 0.73
CA LEU A 114 -11.38 -3.61 -0.32
C LEU A 114 -10.98 -4.99 0.20
N LYS A 115 -10.40 -5.08 1.40
CA LYS A 115 -10.05 -6.37 2.03
C LYS A 115 -11.28 -7.25 2.22
N ARG A 116 -12.38 -6.69 2.74
CA ARG A 116 -13.66 -7.42 2.89
C ARG A 116 -14.20 -7.89 1.54
N ALA A 117 -14.26 -6.99 0.53
CA ALA A 117 -14.73 -7.36 -0.79
C ALA A 117 -13.87 -8.47 -1.44
N TYR A 118 -12.56 -8.43 -1.24
CA TYR A 118 -11.68 -9.50 -1.72
C TYR A 118 -11.96 -10.83 -1.00
N LEU A 119 -12.13 -10.83 0.32
CA LEU A 119 -12.35 -12.04 1.12
C LEU A 119 -13.76 -12.64 0.92
N GLU A 120 -14.71 -11.89 0.33
CA GLU A 120 -16.01 -12.41 -0.10
C GLU A 120 -15.89 -13.25 -1.38
N ASP A 121 -15.00 -12.86 -2.31
CA ASP A 121 -14.85 -13.47 -3.63
C ASP A 121 -13.75 -14.56 -3.67
N PHE A 122 -12.77 -14.48 -2.76
CA PHE A 122 -11.56 -15.32 -2.78
C PHE A 122 -11.36 -16.03 -1.44
N ARG A 123 -10.35 -16.91 -1.41
CA ARG A 123 -10.02 -17.66 -0.20
C ARG A 123 -9.56 -16.72 0.92
N GLU A 124 -10.07 -16.95 2.13
CA GLU A 124 -9.72 -16.15 3.33
C GLU A 124 -8.24 -16.23 3.73
N ASP A 125 -7.55 -17.33 3.36
CA ASP A 125 -6.14 -17.59 3.64
C ASP A 125 -5.19 -17.14 2.50
N SER A 126 -5.70 -16.38 1.52
CA SER A 126 -4.92 -16.01 0.33
C SER A 126 -4.38 -14.58 0.30
N LEU A 127 -4.87 -13.68 1.16
CA LEU A 127 -4.47 -12.27 1.14
C LEU A 127 -3.26 -12.02 2.04
N TRP A 128 -2.14 -11.69 1.42
CA TRP A 128 -0.91 -11.26 2.07
C TRP A 128 -0.67 -9.79 1.77
N GLU A 129 -0.54 -8.94 2.77
CA GLU A 129 -0.16 -7.56 2.53
C GLU A 129 1.30 -7.35 2.90
N VAL A 130 2.07 -6.72 2.01
CA VAL A 130 3.48 -6.41 2.26
C VAL A 130 3.72 -4.92 2.15
N TYR A 131 4.48 -4.37 3.09
CA TYR A 131 5.01 -3.03 2.98
C TYR A 131 6.49 -3.09 2.62
N GLY A 132 6.91 -2.18 1.76
CA GLY A 132 8.29 -2.03 1.33
C GLY A 132 8.43 -1.09 0.14
N SER A 133 9.64 -0.90 -0.29
CA SER A 133 9.97 -0.03 -1.43
C SER A 133 11.02 -0.68 -2.34
N THR A 134 11.37 -0.01 -3.42
CA THR A 134 12.47 -0.43 -4.30
C THR A 134 13.80 -0.45 -3.54
N GLU A 135 13.99 0.51 -2.65
CA GLU A 135 15.20 0.71 -1.86
C GLU A 135 15.32 -0.27 -0.70
N LEU A 136 14.22 -0.51 -0.01
CA LEU A 136 14.18 -1.30 1.22
C LEU A 136 13.82 -2.76 0.99
N SER A 137 13.35 -3.13 -0.23
CA SER A 137 12.74 -4.43 -0.50
C SER A 137 11.46 -4.63 0.34
N VAL A 138 11.09 -5.86 0.71
CA VAL A 138 9.96 -6.14 1.61
C VAL A 138 10.40 -5.91 3.04
N CYS A 139 9.74 -4.99 3.74
CA CYS A 139 10.03 -4.63 5.13
C CYS A 139 9.13 -5.37 6.11
N THR A 140 7.83 -5.35 5.88
CA THR A 140 6.86 -6.04 6.74
C THR A 140 5.91 -6.91 5.95
N VAL A 141 5.30 -7.87 6.62
CA VAL A 141 4.28 -8.78 6.07
C VAL A 141 3.13 -8.86 7.06
N LEU A 142 1.91 -8.62 6.58
CA LEU A 142 0.67 -8.91 7.28
C LEU A 142 0.09 -10.20 6.70
N ALA A 143 0.00 -11.22 7.55
CA ALA A 143 -0.49 -12.54 7.19
C ALA A 143 -2.02 -12.56 6.98
N PRO A 144 -2.56 -13.58 6.30
CA PRO A 144 -3.99 -13.68 6.02
C PRO A 144 -4.87 -13.62 7.28
N GLU A 145 -4.49 -14.31 8.35
CA GLU A 145 -5.22 -14.38 9.61
C GLU A 145 -5.30 -13.01 10.33
N ASP A 146 -4.42 -12.09 10.00
CA ASP A 146 -4.34 -10.76 10.61
C ASP A 146 -5.04 -9.67 9.80
N GLN A 147 -5.46 -9.94 8.59
CA GLN A 147 -6.03 -8.94 7.68
C GLN A 147 -7.24 -8.20 8.26
N LEU A 148 -8.10 -8.91 8.97
CA LEU A 148 -9.27 -8.32 9.65
C LEU A 148 -9.02 -8.03 11.14
N ARG A 149 -8.08 -8.74 11.77
CA ARG A 149 -7.73 -8.57 13.19
C ARG A 149 -6.95 -7.27 13.43
N LYS A 150 -6.08 -6.89 12.47
CA LYS A 150 -5.19 -5.73 12.55
C LYS A 150 -5.51 -4.69 11.46
N PRO A 151 -6.69 -4.05 11.53
CA PRO A 151 -7.10 -3.08 10.51
C PRO A 151 -6.10 -1.92 10.39
N GLY A 152 -5.63 -1.64 9.17
CA GLY A 152 -4.67 -0.56 8.88
C GLY A 152 -3.20 -0.90 9.14
N SER A 153 -2.90 -2.06 9.72
CA SER A 153 -1.52 -2.52 9.88
C SER A 153 -0.91 -2.98 8.55
N CYS A 154 0.38 -2.79 8.39
CA CYS A 154 1.20 -3.40 7.33
C CYS A 154 1.96 -4.65 7.81
N GLY A 155 1.68 -5.14 9.03
CA GLY A 155 2.20 -6.39 9.56
C GLY A 155 3.42 -6.26 10.46
N VAL A 156 4.12 -7.37 10.59
CA VAL A 156 5.34 -7.51 11.39
C VAL A 156 6.58 -7.53 10.48
N PRO A 157 7.80 -7.30 10.99
CA PRO A 157 9.01 -7.36 10.18
C PRO A 157 9.13 -8.67 9.40
N ALA A 158 9.42 -8.55 8.11
CA ALA A 158 9.69 -9.71 7.26
C ALA A 158 10.92 -10.47 7.77
N PRO A 159 11.04 -11.77 7.48
CA PRO A 159 12.20 -12.56 7.90
C PRO A 159 13.53 -11.91 7.49
N GLY A 160 14.44 -11.72 8.46
CA GLY A 160 15.75 -11.10 8.24
C GLY A 160 15.73 -9.57 8.09
N VAL A 161 14.62 -8.91 8.38
CA VAL A 161 14.50 -7.45 8.41
C VAL A 161 14.48 -6.95 9.84
N GLU A 162 15.27 -5.92 10.11
CA GLU A 162 15.24 -5.16 11.35
C GLU A 162 14.68 -3.76 11.07
N ILE A 163 13.77 -3.29 11.92
CA ILE A 163 13.13 -1.98 11.79
C ILE A 163 13.38 -1.16 13.05
N GLN A 164 13.68 0.11 12.86
CA GLN A 164 13.79 1.12 13.91
C GLN A 164 12.87 2.30 13.59
N LEU A 165 12.25 2.87 14.61
CA LEU A 165 11.52 4.13 14.53
C LEU A 165 12.34 5.21 15.21
N ILE A 166 12.53 6.34 14.55
CA ILE A 166 13.42 7.42 15.01
C ILE A 166 12.63 8.74 15.02
N ASP A 167 12.72 9.48 16.12
CA ASP A 167 12.10 10.78 16.26
C ASP A 167 12.89 11.90 15.54
N GLU A 168 12.33 13.11 15.49
CA GLU A 168 12.95 14.28 14.86
C GLU A 168 14.30 14.68 15.49
N SER A 169 14.55 14.31 16.75
CA SER A 169 15.83 14.53 17.45
C SER A 169 16.89 13.47 17.11
N GLY A 170 16.48 12.42 16.40
CA GLY A 170 17.31 11.30 16.05
C GLY A 170 17.40 10.22 17.14
N LYS A 171 16.48 10.21 18.10
CA LYS A 171 16.41 9.22 19.17
C LYS A 171 15.52 8.03 18.76
N LEU A 172 15.93 6.85 19.15
CA LEU A 172 15.14 5.61 18.95
C LEU A 172 13.84 5.68 19.77
N ILE A 173 12.72 5.39 19.10
CA ILE A 173 11.40 5.23 19.71
C ILE A 173 11.15 3.74 19.94
N SER A 174 10.80 3.36 21.17
CA SER A 174 10.44 1.99 21.55
C SER A 174 9.04 1.92 22.19
N GLU A 175 8.40 3.07 22.40
CA GLU A 175 7.09 3.18 23.04
C GLU A 175 5.99 2.89 22.00
N PRO A 176 5.07 1.92 22.25
CA PRO A 176 3.95 1.65 21.36
C PRO A 176 3.05 2.87 21.14
N GLY A 177 2.53 3.02 19.92
CA GLY A 177 1.66 4.11 19.52
C GLY A 177 2.36 5.43 19.22
N VAL A 178 3.67 5.54 19.47
CA VAL A 178 4.45 6.75 19.18
C VAL A 178 5.01 6.67 17.76
N ALA A 179 4.67 7.66 16.93
CA ALA A 179 5.11 7.71 15.54
C ALA A 179 6.54 8.24 15.41
N GLY A 180 7.28 7.64 14.48
CA GLY A 180 8.63 8.06 14.09
C GLY A 180 8.96 7.66 12.66
N GLU A 181 10.06 8.20 12.16
CA GLU A 181 10.56 7.84 10.83
C GLU A 181 11.07 6.40 10.83
N LEU A 182 10.60 5.61 9.87
CA LEU A 182 10.94 4.20 9.73
C LEU A 182 12.28 4.05 9.01
N TYR A 183 13.19 3.34 9.67
CA TYR A 183 14.47 2.89 9.15
C TYR A 183 14.50 1.37 9.12
N ALA A 184 14.92 0.78 8.02
CA ALA A 184 15.02 -0.67 7.87
C ALA A 184 16.46 -1.11 7.55
N ARG A 185 16.82 -2.32 8.02
CA ARG A 185 18.07 -3.00 7.71
C ARG A 185 17.78 -4.44 7.28
N SER A 186 18.35 -4.85 6.16
CA SER A 186 18.31 -6.22 5.68
C SER A 186 19.43 -6.47 4.67
N SER A 187 19.65 -7.73 4.31
CA SER A 187 20.58 -8.11 3.24
C SER A 187 20.07 -7.72 1.83
N ALA A 188 18.80 -7.33 1.72
CA ALA A 188 18.13 -7.00 0.46
C ALA A 188 18.06 -5.49 0.19
N LEU A 189 18.66 -4.65 1.04
CA LEU A 189 18.74 -3.21 0.81
C LEU A 189 19.50 -2.90 -0.49
N PHE A 190 19.08 -1.80 -1.15
CA PHE A 190 19.82 -1.28 -2.30
C PHE A 190 21.19 -0.71 -1.87
N GLU A 191 22.10 -0.58 -2.81
CA GLU A 191 23.46 -0.12 -2.52
C GLU A 191 23.61 1.41 -2.64
N THR A 192 22.87 2.04 -3.54
CA THR A 192 22.88 3.48 -3.75
C THR A 192 21.92 3.90 -4.86
N TYR A 193 21.66 5.18 -5.00
CA TYR A 193 21.00 5.77 -6.18
C TYR A 193 22.00 6.05 -7.29
N TYR A 194 21.65 5.70 -8.52
CA TYR A 194 22.47 6.01 -9.69
C TYR A 194 22.63 7.53 -9.84
N LYS A 195 23.88 7.99 -9.84
CA LYS A 195 24.25 9.44 -9.93
C LYS A 195 23.73 10.34 -8.80
N SER A 196 23.27 9.77 -7.67
CA SER A 196 22.76 10.51 -6.52
C SER A 196 23.18 9.85 -5.21
N HIS A 197 24.47 9.52 -5.09
CA HIS A 197 25.00 8.84 -3.91
C HIS A 197 24.85 9.67 -2.63
N ASP A 198 24.93 11.00 -2.74
CA ASP A 198 24.78 11.90 -1.58
C ASP A 198 23.40 11.74 -0.93
N GLN A 199 22.33 11.63 -1.72
CA GLN A 199 20.98 11.35 -1.20
C GLN A 199 20.92 10.01 -0.47
N TYR A 200 21.60 8.96 -0.98
CA TYR A 200 21.67 7.68 -0.26
C TYR A 200 22.33 7.86 1.11
N LEU A 201 23.40 8.66 1.22
CA LEU A 201 24.09 8.90 2.47
C LEU A 201 23.26 9.74 3.45
N GLU A 202 22.45 10.69 2.98
CA GLU A 202 21.54 11.49 3.82
C GLU A 202 20.47 10.61 4.48
N ASP A 203 19.97 9.61 3.75
CA ASP A 203 18.91 8.68 4.20
C ASP A 203 19.49 7.46 4.94
N HIS A 204 20.83 7.33 5.03
CA HIS A 204 21.52 6.20 5.64
C HIS A 204 21.99 6.48 7.07
N ARG A 205 21.72 5.54 7.99
CA ARG A 205 22.12 5.70 9.39
C ARG A 205 22.49 4.34 10.01
N GLY A 206 23.78 4.15 10.31
CA GLY A 206 24.26 2.99 11.08
C GLY A 206 23.90 1.62 10.47
N GLY A 207 23.87 1.53 9.13
CA GLY A 207 23.47 0.30 8.42
C GLY A 207 21.97 0.19 8.17
N TYR A 208 21.16 1.16 8.62
CA TYR A 208 19.73 1.27 8.33
C TYR A 208 19.49 2.34 7.26
N GLN A 209 18.45 2.15 6.47
CA GLN A 209 18.04 3.07 5.40
C GLN A 209 16.58 3.47 5.59
N THR A 210 16.25 4.73 5.27
CA THR A 210 14.87 5.23 5.21
C THR A 210 14.48 5.62 3.79
N VAL A 211 13.18 5.71 3.55
CA VAL A 211 12.56 6.35 2.38
C VAL A 211 11.61 7.48 2.80
N GLY A 212 11.69 7.88 4.07
CA GLY A 212 10.92 8.96 4.66
C GLY A 212 9.48 8.58 4.99
N ASP A 213 9.19 7.30 5.22
CA ASP A 213 7.88 6.87 5.71
C ASP A 213 7.83 7.00 7.25
N ILE A 214 6.72 7.52 7.76
CA ILE A 214 6.44 7.64 9.19
C ILE A 214 5.56 6.44 9.60
N ALA A 215 5.92 5.81 10.71
CA ALA A 215 5.20 4.64 11.22
C ALA A 215 5.15 4.64 12.74
N TYR A 216 4.22 3.88 13.32
CA TYR A 216 4.27 3.46 14.72
C TYR A 216 4.15 1.95 14.84
N ILE A 217 4.47 1.43 16.01
CA ILE A 217 4.32 0.01 16.36
C ILE A 217 3.27 -0.11 17.46
N ASP A 218 2.43 -1.16 17.43
CA ASP A 218 1.52 -1.45 18.55
C ASP A 218 2.17 -2.36 19.61
N GLU A 219 1.43 -2.63 20.68
CA GLU A 219 1.89 -3.49 21.79
C GLU A 219 2.17 -4.95 21.38
N GLU A 220 1.59 -5.40 20.27
CA GLU A 220 1.79 -6.76 19.73
C GLU A 220 2.90 -6.82 18.66
N GLY A 221 3.55 -5.70 18.36
CA GLY A 221 4.66 -5.66 17.39
C GLY A 221 4.25 -5.44 15.94
N TYR A 222 3.00 -5.05 15.68
CA TYR A 222 2.52 -4.72 14.34
C TYR A 222 2.81 -3.28 13.99
N TYR A 223 3.32 -3.05 12.78
CA TYR A 223 3.63 -1.74 12.24
C TYR A 223 2.44 -1.15 11.51
N PHE A 224 2.30 0.17 11.63
CA PHE A 224 1.28 0.97 10.97
C PHE A 224 1.95 2.13 10.27
N ILE A 225 1.83 2.21 8.95
CA ILE A 225 2.35 3.35 8.18
C ILE A 225 1.36 4.50 8.30
N CYS A 226 1.82 5.60 8.87
CA CYS A 226 1.01 6.82 9.01
C CYS A 226 0.90 7.56 7.70
N ASP A 227 2.05 7.94 7.11
CA ASP A 227 2.20 8.56 5.79
C ASP A 227 3.69 8.76 5.47
N ARG A 228 3.96 9.43 4.35
CA ARG A 228 5.30 9.95 4.06
C ARG A 228 5.55 11.24 4.80
N LYS A 229 6.76 11.43 5.31
CA LYS A 229 7.20 12.66 5.98
C LYS A 229 6.89 13.93 5.14
N LYS A 230 7.09 13.84 3.83
CA LYS A 230 6.82 14.94 2.87
C LYS A 230 5.34 15.18 2.55
N ASP A 231 4.47 14.25 2.87
CA ASP A 231 3.02 14.34 2.61
C ASP A 231 2.23 14.58 3.91
N MET A 232 2.90 14.54 5.08
CA MET A 232 2.36 14.91 6.38
C MET A 232 1.93 16.40 6.34
N ILE A 233 0.75 16.67 6.88
CA ILE A 233 0.15 18.02 6.92
C ILE A 233 0.43 18.61 8.31
N ILE A 234 0.98 19.81 8.36
CA ILE A 234 1.21 20.52 9.62
C ILE A 234 0.09 21.55 9.79
N SER A 235 -0.99 21.14 10.45
CA SER A 235 -2.17 22.00 10.64
C SER A 235 -2.22 22.53 12.07
N GLY A 236 -2.02 23.84 12.23
CA GLY A 236 -2.00 24.50 13.54
C GLY A 236 -0.94 23.95 14.50
N GLY A 237 0.22 23.50 13.97
CA GLY A 237 1.29 22.87 14.75
C GLY A 237 1.06 21.41 15.12
N VAL A 238 -0.01 20.77 14.59
CA VAL A 238 -0.31 19.36 14.78
C VAL A 238 0.06 18.59 13.53
N ASN A 239 0.83 17.52 13.68
CA ASN A 239 1.11 16.59 12.61
C ASN A 239 -0.13 15.76 12.28
N VAL A 240 -0.67 15.93 11.08
CA VAL A 240 -1.84 15.23 10.58
C VAL A 240 -1.41 14.32 9.42
N TYR A 241 -1.77 13.05 9.53
CA TYR A 241 -1.41 12.04 8.55
C TYR A 241 -2.57 11.79 7.59
N PRO A 242 -2.44 12.12 6.30
CA PRO A 242 -3.48 11.93 5.28
C PRO A 242 -4.09 10.54 5.26
N ALA A 243 -3.29 9.48 5.39
CA ALA A 243 -3.77 8.11 5.28
C ALA A 243 -4.84 7.76 6.34
N GLU A 244 -4.74 8.30 7.55
CA GLU A 244 -5.78 8.11 8.59
C GLU A 244 -7.12 8.69 8.15
N ILE A 245 -7.09 9.86 7.54
CA ILE A 245 -8.30 10.55 7.06
C ILE A 245 -8.85 9.84 5.81
N GLU A 246 -7.97 9.46 4.89
CA GLU A 246 -8.33 8.70 3.67
C GLU A 246 -9.06 7.41 4.04
N ASN A 247 -8.56 6.64 5.02
CA ASN A 247 -9.18 5.41 5.50
C ASN A 247 -10.61 5.65 6.05
N VAL A 248 -10.80 6.73 6.81
CA VAL A 248 -12.13 7.07 7.33
C VAL A 248 -13.07 7.48 6.21
N LEU A 249 -12.63 8.37 5.30
CA LEU A 249 -13.48 8.88 4.24
C LEU A 249 -13.82 7.81 3.17
N ASP A 250 -12.96 6.82 2.96
CA ASP A 250 -13.24 5.69 2.05
C ASP A 250 -14.43 4.82 2.52
N GLU A 251 -14.70 4.78 3.84
CA GLU A 251 -15.87 4.07 4.38
C GLU A 251 -17.20 4.79 4.09
N TYR A 252 -17.18 6.08 3.68
CA TYR A 252 -18.41 6.78 3.32
C TYR A 252 -19.03 6.16 2.05
N PRO A 253 -20.32 5.78 2.08
CA PRO A 253 -20.92 4.96 1.01
C PRO A 253 -20.82 5.51 -0.41
N LEU A 254 -20.82 6.85 -0.54
CA LEU A 254 -20.79 7.55 -1.84
C LEU A 254 -19.38 7.88 -2.33
N VAL A 255 -18.34 7.61 -1.53
CA VAL A 255 -16.96 7.74 -1.95
C VAL A 255 -16.56 6.49 -2.74
N GLU A 256 -16.00 6.72 -3.93
CA GLU A 256 -15.35 5.68 -4.74
C GLU A 256 -13.85 5.65 -4.48
N GLU A 257 -13.23 6.83 -4.50
CA GLU A 257 -11.83 7.03 -4.16
C GLU A 257 -11.64 8.36 -3.44
N VAL A 258 -10.63 8.44 -2.58
CA VAL A 258 -10.28 9.67 -1.87
C VAL A 258 -8.78 9.81 -1.75
N ALA A 259 -8.31 11.05 -1.84
CA ALA A 259 -6.95 11.43 -1.47
C ALA A 259 -6.99 12.69 -0.62
N VAL A 260 -6.15 12.74 0.39
CA VAL A 260 -6.04 13.87 1.30
C VAL A 260 -4.69 14.54 1.13
N ILE A 261 -4.70 15.89 1.04
CA ILE A 261 -3.51 16.73 0.87
C ILE A 261 -3.55 17.92 1.83
N GLY A 262 -2.39 18.43 2.18
CA GLY A 262 -2.26 19.75 2.78
C GLY A 262 -2.34 20.83 1.70
N VAL A 263 -3.06 21.89 2.01
CA VAL A 263 -3.13 23.11 1.19
C VAL A 263 -2.84 24.31 2.08
N ALA A 264 -2.16 25.32 1.54
CA ALA A 264 -1.81 26.53 2.31
C ALA A 264 -3.06 27.21 2.91
N ASP A 265 -2.97 27.59 4.18
CA ASP A 265 -4.02 28.23 4.98
C ASP A 265 -3.38 29.29 5.88
N ASP A 266 -3.93 30.51 5.86
CA ASP A 266 -3.35 31.68 6.56
C ASP A 266 -3.38 31.53 8.09
N ASP A 267 -4.38 30.83 8.64
CA ASP A 267 -4.55 30.68 10.08
C ASP A 267 -3.82 29.45 10.65
N TRP A 268 -3.71 28.39 9.86
CA TRP A 268 -3.26 27.08 10.31
C TRP A 268 -1.91 26.62 9.69
N GLY A 269 -1.33 27.45 8.79
CA GLY A 269 -0.19 27.10 7.96
C GLY A 269 -0.61 26.15 6.83
N GLU A 270 -1.15 24.99 7.18
CA GLU A 270 -1.79 24.07 6.24
C GLU A 270 -3.19 23.67 6.71
N ALA A 271 -4.13 23.57 5.79
CA ALA A 271 -5.45 23.00 5.98
C ALA A 271 -5.55 21.63 5.33
N VAL A 272 -6.28 20.73 5.99
CA VAL A 272 -6.63 19.41 5.42
C VAL A 272 -7.64 19.58 4.30
N CYS A 273 -7.31 19.05 3.13
CA CYS A 273 -8.14 19.08 1.93
C CYS A 273 -8.38 17.65 1.43
N ALA A 274 -9.65 17.24 1.33
CA ALA A 274 -10.06 15.99 0.73
C ALA A 274 -10.38 16.19 -0.74
N VAL A 275 -9.82 15.35 -1.62
CA VAL A 275 -10.15 15.27 -3.04
C VAL A 275 -10.79 13.92 -3.29
N VAL A 276 -12.03 13.91 -3.79
CA VAL A 276 -12.92 12.74 -3.80
C VAL A 276 -13.37 12.42 -5.21
N VAL A 277 -13.33 11.14 -5.57
CA VAL A 277 -14.09 10.58 -6.69
C VAL A 277 -15.38 10.00 -6.12
N ALA A 278 -16.51 10.46 -6.62
CA ALA A 278 -17.82 10.09 -6.10
C ALA A 278 -18.51 9.06 -7.00
N LYS A 279 -19.17 8.06 -6.41
CA LYS A 279 -20.01 7.09 -7.14
C LYS A 279 -21.25 7.73 -7.78
N LYS A 280 -21.74 8.77 -7.14
CA LYS A 280 -22.86 9.63 -7.59
C LYS A 280 -22.80 10.97 -6.87
N GLU A 281 -23.59 11.93 -7.34
CA GLU A 281 -23.66 13.24 -6.71
C GLU A 281 -23.99 13.15 -5.21
N PHE A 282 -23.25 13.87 -4.37
CA PHE A 282 -23.45 13.97 -2.92
C PHE A 282 -23.09 15.36 -2.40
N SER A 283 -23.56 15.68 -1.20
CA SER A 283 -23.20 16.92 -0.52
C SER A 283 -21.88 16.80 0.21
N SER A 284 -20.98 17.77 0.00
CA SER A 284 -19.73 17.86 0.78
C SER A 284 -20.01 18.00 2.28
N ASP A 285 -21.13 18.64 2.67
CA ASP A 285 -21.53 18.79 4.08
C ASP A 285 -21.88 17.44 4.73
N ASP A 286 -22.45 16.51 3.99
CA ASP A 286 -22.75 15.16 4.48
C ASP A 286 -21.45 14.38 4.73
N LEU A 287 -20.48 14.47 3.82
CA LEU A 287 -19.15 13.87 4.01
C LEU A 287 -18.41 14.48 5.20
N LEU A 288 -18.48 15.82 5.36
CA LEU A 288 -17.88 16.50 6.52
C LEU A 288 -18.56 16.14 7.82
N SER A 289 -19.88 15.92 7.82
CA SER A 289 -20.64 15.44 8.97
C SER A 289 -20.23 14.04 9.35
N PHE A 290 -20.06 13.16 8.37
CA PHE A 290 -19.49 11.83 8.58
C PHE A 290 -18.05 11.91 9.14
N ALA A 291 -17.19 12.74 8.56
CA ALA A 291 -15.83 12.95 9.04
C ALA A 291 -15.80 13.40 10.52
N ARG A 292 -16.66 14.35 10.91
CA ARG A 292 -16.76 14.86 12.30
C ARG A 292 -17.17 13.79 13.32
N SER A 293 -17.88 12.76 12.90
CA SER A 293 -18.28 11.66 13.81
C SER A 293 -17.16 10.61 14.03
N HIS A 294 -16.08 10.66 13.21
CA HIS A 294 -15.02 9.67 13.25
C HIS A 294 -13.62 10.26 13.49
N LEU A 295 -13.44 11.57 13.24
CA LEU A 295 -12.14 12.25 13.31
C LEU A 295 -12.16 13.38 14.33
N SER A 296 -11.00 13.64 14.95
CA SER A 296 -10.81 14.79 15.85
C SER A 296 -10.50 16.08 15.07
N GLY A 297 -10.73 17.24 15.68
CA GLY A 297 -10.72 18.57 15.10
C GLY A 297 -9.72 18.87 13.98
N PRO A 298 -8.36 18.76 14.21
CA PRO A 298 -7.38 19.09 13.18
C PRO A 298 -7.42 18.18 11.95
N LYS A 299 -7.97 16.95 12.09
CA LYS A 299 -8.05 15.95 11.03
C LYS A 299 -9.29 16.10 10.14
N ILE A 300 -10.26 16.91 10.54
CA ILE A 300 -11.46 17.14 9.75
C ILE A 300 -11.09 18.00 8.53
N PRO A 301 -11.39 17.56 7.29
CA PRO A 301 -11.12 18.36 6.10
C PRO A 301 -11.83 19.71 6.18
N LYS A 302 -11.10 20.78 5.89
CA LYS A 302 -11.68 22.11 5.70
C LYS A 302 -12.20 22.33 4.28
N HIS A 303 -11.62 21.61 3.31
CA HIS A 303 -11.99 21.71 1.91
C HIS A 303 -12.28 20.31 1.37
N VAL A 304 -13.32 20.22 0.54
CA VAL A 304 -13.69 19.01 -0.21
C VAL A 304 -13.84 19.38 -1.67
N TYR A 305 -13.06 18.72 -2.53
CA TYR A 305 -13.19 18.85 -3.98
C TYR A 305 -13.64 17.52 -4.56
N VAL A 306 -14.64 17.55 -5.43
CA VAL A 306 -15.08 16.37 -6.19
C VAL A 306 -14.49 16.46 -7.59
N ILE A 307 -13.88 15.35 -8.04
CA ILE A 307 -13.27 15.23 -9.36
C ILE A 307 -13.69 13.92 -10.02
N ASP A 308 -13.55 13.81 -11.33
CA ASP A 308 -13.94 12.61 -12.08
C ASP A 308 -12.96 11.46 -11.86
N GLU A 309 -11.66 11.76 -11.70
CA GLU A 309 -10.61 10.75 -11.57
C GLU A 309 -9.42 11.32 -10.79
N LEU A 310 -8.83 10.52 -9.86
CA LEU A 310 -7.58 10.87 -9.20
C LEU A 310 -6.40 10.67 -10.16
N PRO A 311 -5.45 11.63 -10.25
CA PRO A 311 -4.24 11.46 -11.04
C PRO A 311 -3.37 10.34 -10.43
N LYS A 312 -2.95 9.38 -11.26
CA LYS A 312 -2.20 8.20 -10.83
C LYS A 312 -0.98 7.95 -11.71
N THR A 313 0.01 7.29 -11.13
CA THR A 313 1.12 6.69 -11.88
C THR A 313 0.64 5.48 -12.68
N GLY A 314 1.45 5.00 -13.62
CA GLY A 314 1.18 3.74 -14.32
C GLY A 314 1.07 2.50 -13.43
N SER A 315 1.54 2.57 -12.17
CA SER A 315 1.37 1.52 -11.15
C SER A 315 0.13 1.71 -10.27
N GLY A 316 -0.70 2.74 -10.52
CA GLY A 316 -1.95 3.01 -9.79
C GLY A 316 -1.79 3.85 -8.52
N LYS A 317 -0.59 4.40 -8.24
CA LYS A 317 -0.35 5.25 -7.07
C LYS A 317 -0.82 6.68 -7.34
N VAL A 318 -1.58 7.28 -6.40
CA VAL A 318 -2.06 8.66 -6.49
C VAL A 318 -0.90 9.66 -6.48
N LEU A 319 -0.96 10.63 -7.38
CA LEU A 319 0.01 11.73 -7.52
C LEU A 319 -0.46 12.95 -6.71
N LYS A 320 -0.20 12.96 -5.39
CA LYS A 320 -0.62 14.04 -4.48
C LYS A 320 -0.08 15.42 -4.90
N ARG A 321 1.09 15.48 -5.53
CA ARG A 321 1.64 16.73 -6.08
C ARG A 321 0.71 17.35 -7.15
N ASP A 322 0.18 16.53 -8.03
CA ASP A 322 -0.67 17.00 -9.12
C ASP A 322 -2.04 17.44 -8.57
N LEU A 323 -2.51 16.78 -7.49
CA LEU A 323 -3.72 17.23 -6.77
C LEU A 323 -3.52 18.58 -6.09
N ARG A 324 -2.36 18.86 -5.48
CA ARG A 324 -2.06 20.18 -4.92
C ARG A 324 -2.13 21.26 -6.01
N THR A 325 -1.50 21.02 -7.17
CA THR A 325 -1.58 21.93 -8.32
C THR A 325 -3.02 22.15 -8.81
N TYR A 326 -3.82 21.06 -8.86
CA TYR A 326 -5.23 21.12 -9.24
C TYR A 326 -6.06 22.01 -8.30
N VAL A 327 -5.87 21.83 -6.98
CA VAL A 327 -6.61 22.58 -5.96
C VAL A 327 -6.19 24.03 -5.94
N ASP A 328 -4.87 24.33 -6.00
CA ASP A 328 -4.37 25.70 -6.01
C ASP A 328 -4.86 26.53 -7.21
N ALA A 329 -5.09 25.90 -8.36
CA ALA A 329 -5.67 26.55 -9.52
C ALA A 329 -7.19 26.89 -9.38
N ARG A 330 -7.85 26.43 -8.30
CA ARG A 330 -9.28 26.60 -8.02
C ARG A 330 -9.60 27.40 -6.75
N LYS A 331 -8.57 27.80 -6.01
CA LYS A 331 -8.67 28.78 -4.94
C LYS A 331 -8.80 30.20 -5.55
#